data_1f1130090dc01c5977c428b10916abab
#
_entry.id   1f1130090dc01c5977c428b10916abab
#
_cell.length_a   1.000
_cell.length_b   1.000
_cell.length_c   1.000
_cell.angle_alpha   90.00
_cell.angle_beta   90.00
_cell.angle_gamma   90.00
#
_symmetry.space_group_name_H-M   'P 1'
#
loop_
_entity.id
_entity.type
_entity.pdbx_description
1 polymer ?
#
loop_
_entity_poly.entity_id
_entity_poly.type
_entity_poly.pdbx_seq_one_letter_code
_entity_poly.pdbx_strand_id
1 'polypeptide(L)'
;FRQFIRWNAAIMVHRAQRPGVGVGGHISTYASSATLYEVGFNHFFRGKDHPGGGDQVFFQGHASPGMYARAFLEGRLSEDRLDGFRQEKSHVVDGAPLALPSYPHPRLMSDFWEFPTVSMGLGPINAIYQARFNKYLHGRGIKDTSEQRVWAYLGDGEMDEVESRGALQIAAFEELDNLTFVVN
;
A
#
# COMPACT_ATOMS: atom_id res chain seq x y z
N PHE A 1 12.26 16.00 4.37
CA PHE A 1 11.49 14.81 4.74
C PHE A 1 11.57 13.74 3.64
N ARG A 2 11.23 14.04 2.38
CA ARG A 2 11.27 13.11 1.23
C ARG A 2 12.62 12.38 1.03
N GLN A 3 13.75 13.06 1.19
CA GLN A 3 15.07 12.44 1.08
C GLN A 3 15.31 11.41 2.19
N PHE A 4 14.84 11.68 3.40
CA PHE A 4 14.96 10.76 4.53
C PHE A 4 14.12 9.50 4.32
N ILE A 5 12.91 9.61 3.76
CA ILE A 5 12.10 8.43 3.42
C ILE A 5 12.84 7.54 2.42
N ARG A 6 13.37 8.12 1.34
CA ARG A 6 14.14 7.38 0.33
C ARG A 6 15.38 6.71 0.91
N TRP A 7 16.10 7.43 1.77
CA TRP A 7 17.27 6.90 2.44
C TRP A 7 16.92 5.71 3.35
N ASN A 8 15.93 5.87 4.21
CA ASN A 8 15.51 4.81 5.13
C ASN A 8 14.99 3.58 4.37
N ALA A 9 14.23 3.76 3.29
CA ALA A 9 13.78 2.66 2.46
C ALA A 9 14.97 1.88 1.85
N ALA A 10 15.97 2.59 1.33
CA ALA A 10 17.16 1.97 0.75
C ALA A 10 17.99 1.24 1.81
N ILE A 11 18.22 1.86 2.97
CA ILE A 11 18.97 1.26 4.08
C ILE A 11 18.24 0.03 4.64
N MET A 12 16.93 0.07 4.79
CA MET A 12 16.14 -1.07 5.25
C MET A 12 16.31 -2.28 4.33
N VAL A 13 16.20 -2.08 3.01
CA VAL A 13 16.40 -3.15 2.01
C VAL A 13 17.86 -3.62 2.01
N HIS A 14 18.83 -2.70 2.14
CA HIS A 14 20.24 -3.05 2.22
C HIS A 14 20.54 -3.89 3.47
N ARG A 15 20.06 -3.48 4.64
CA ARG A 15 20.22 -4.24 5.90
C ARG A 15 19.60 -5.63 5.82
N ALA A 16 18.51 -5.80 5.08
CA ALA A 16 17.87 -7.11 4.86
C ALA A 16 18.74 -8.08 4.05
N GLN A 17 19.82 -7.62 3.43
CA GLN A 17 20.79 -8.45 2.69
C GLN A 17 22.04 -8.79 3.50
N ARG A 18 22.16 -8.32 4.76
CA ARG A 18 23.33 -8.57 5.60
C ARG A 18 23.57 -10.07 5.84
N PRO A 19 24.83 -10.50 6.12
CA PRO A 19 25.14 -11.89 6.47
C PRO A 19 24.24 -12.38 7.62
N GLY A 20 23.72 -13.60 7.48
CA GLY A 20 22.83 -14.22 8.46
C GLY A 20 21.33 -13.86 8.30
N VAL A 21 20.99 -12.88 7.47
CA VAL A 21 19.61 -12.51 7.12
C VAL A 21 19.32 -12.87 5.67
N GLY A 22 19.92 -12.21 4.70
CA GLY A 22 19.91 -12.61 3.29
C GLY A 22 18.56 -12.64 2.59
N VAL A 23 17.55 -11.92 3.12
CA VAL A 23 16.18 -11.94 2.53
C VAL A 23 15.99 -10.92 1.41
N GLY A 24 16.90 -9.97 1.29
CA GLY A 24 16.85 -8.95 0.23
C GLY A 24 15.64 -8.03 0.30
N GLY A 25 15.13 -7.65 -0.87
CA GLY A 25 13.96 -6.80 -1.01
C GLY A 25 13.95 -6.05 -2.34
N HIS A 26 12.82 -5.43 -2.64
CA HIS A 26 12.65 -4.59 -3.82
C HIS A 26 12.74 -3.11 -3.43
N ILE A 27 13.51 -2.32 -4.18
CA ILE A 27 13.61 -0.88 -3.97
C ILE A 27 13.27 -0.08 -5.24
N SER A 28 13.46 -0.67 -6.43
CA SER A 28 13.27 0.03 -7.70
C SER A 28 11.87 0.59 -7.88
N THR A 29 10.85 -0.19 -7.55
CA THR A 29 9.45 0.23 -7.62
C THR A 29 9.18 1.46 -6.75
N TYR A 30 9.67 1.46 -5.50
CA TYR A 30 9.53 2.64 -4.67
C TYR A 30 10.38 3.81 -5.19
N ALA A 31 11.58 3.55 -5.67
CA ALA A 31 12.45 4.60 -6.19
C ALA A 31 11.81 5.37 -7.35
N SER A 32 11.14 4.69 -8.27
CA SER A 32 10.39 5.31 -9.38
C SER A 32 9.11 5.99 -8.91
N SER A 33 8.32 5.35 -8.06
CA SER A 33 7.01 5.85 -7.60
C SER A 33 7.06 6.81 -6.41
N ALA A 34 8.24 7.04 -5.81
CA ALA A 34 8.37 7.81 -4.56
C ALA A 34 7.71 9.19 -4.60
N THR A 35 7.82 9.91 -5.73
CA THR A 35 7.19 11.24 -5.88
C THR A 35 5.68 11.12 -5.96
N LEU A 36 5.16 10.09 -6.63
CA LEU A 36 3.71 9.84 -6.72
C LEU A 36 3.11 9.60 -5.33
N TYR A 37 3.77 8.79 -4.49
CA TYR A 37 3.34 8.58 -3.11
C TYR A 37 3.43 9.85 -2.26
N GLU A 38 4.51 10.63 -2.38
CA GLU A 38 4.63 11.89 -1.64
C GLU A 38 3.53 12.88 -2.00
N VAL A 39 3.17 12.98 -3.27
CA VAL A 39 2.07 13.82 -3.72
C VAL A 39 0.74 13.27 -3.19
N GLY A 40 0.52 11.94 -3.24
CA GLY A 40 -0.67 11.30 -2.68
C GLY A 40 -0.86 11.62 -1.20
N PHE A 41 0.16 11.36 -0.38
CA PHE A 41 0.11 11.59 1.07
C PHE A 41 -0.03 13.05 1.47
N ASN A 42 0.61 13.96 0.74
CA ASN A 42 0.65 15.35 1.18
C ASN A 42 -0.49 16.22 0.62
N HIS A 43 -1.16 15.77 -0.46
CA HIS A 43 -2.11 16.63 -1.16
C HIS A 43 -3.46 15.97 -1.48
N PHE A 44 -3.55 14.64 -1.48
CA PHE A 44 -4.75 13.96 -1.95
C PHE A 44 -5.40 13.05 -0.91
N PHE A 45 -4.64 12.19 -0.24
CA PHE A 45 -5.24 11.20 0.66
C PHE A 45 -5.86 11.85 1.88
N ARG A 46 -7.09 11.51 2.15
CA ARG A 46 -7.82 11.93 3.34
C ARG A 46 -7.72 10.86 4.42
N GLY A 47 -7.36 11.26 5.62
CA GLY A 47 -7.24 10.36 6.78
C GLY A 47 -8.61 9.84 7.25
N LYS A 48 -8.57 8.84 8.11
CA LYS A 48 -9.78 8.19 8.67
C LYS A 48 -10.63 9.13 9.53
N ASP A 49 -10.06 10.22 9.98
CA ASP A 49 -10.70 11.31 10.74
C ASP A 49 -11.45 12.32 9.88
N HIS A 50 -11.35 12.21 8.56
CA HIS A 50 -12.08 13.09 7.64
C HIS A 50 -13.59 12.86 7.75
N PRO A 51 -14.44 13.93 7.85
CA PRO A 51 -15.90 13.79 8.00
C PRO A 51 -16.59 12.94 6.94
N GLY A 52 -16.12 13.00 5.69
CA GLY A 52 -16.60 12.17 4.57
C GLY A 52 -16.08 10.73 4.55
N GLY A 53 -15.43 10.28 5.64
CA GLY A 53 -14.70 9.01 5.70
C GLY A 53 -13.30 9.11 5.07
N GLY A 54 -12.37 8.29 5.53
CA GLY A 54 -11.02 8.24 4.99
C GLY A 54 -10.97 7.58 3.60
N ASP A 55 -10.01 8.01 2.80
CA ASP A 55 -9.75 7.36 1.52
C ASP A 55 -9.17 5.95 1.73
N GLN A 56 -9.38 5.10 0.75
CA GLN A 56 -8.90 3.72 0.74
C GLN A 56 -7.80 3.61 -0.30
N VAL A 57 -6.60 3.19 0.13
CA VAL A 57 -5.42 3.18 -0.73
C VAL A 57 -4.88 1.77 -0.88
N PHE A 58 -4.90 1.28 -2.11
CA PHE A 58 -4.24 0.04 -2.51
C PHE A 58 -2.80 0.38 -2.92
N PHE A 59 -1.88 0.22 -1.98
CA PHE A 59 -0.46 0.47 -2.23
C PHE A 59 0.13 -0.64 -3.07
N GLN A 60 0.90 -0.31 -4.10
CA GLN A 60 1.63 -1.32 -4.87
C GLN A 60 2.55 -2.12 -3.94
N GLY A 61 2.42 -3.44 -3.95
CA GLY A 61 3.12 -4.32 -3.00
C GLY A 61 4.63 -4.11 -2.96
N HIS A 62 5.27 -3.99 -4.12
CA HIS A 62 6.71 -3.78 -4.24
C HIS A 62 7.20 -2.41 -3.74
N ALA A 63 6.29 -1.45 -3.51
CA ALA A 63 6.63 -0.14 -2.95
C ALA A 63 6.57 -0.10 -1.41
N SER A 64 6.22 -1.21 -0.74
CA SER A 64 6.12 -1.29 0.72
C SER A 64 7.32 -0.75 1.51
N PRO A 65 8.59 -0.86 1.05
CA PRO A 65 9.72 -0.25 1.75
C PRO A 65 9.55 1.24 1.98
N GLY A 66 8.98 1.96 1.02
CA GLY A 66 8.72 3.40 1.16
C GLY A 66 7.64 3.70 2.18
N MET A 67 6.61 2.86 2.26
CA MET A 67 5.53 3.01 3.24
C MET A 67 6.04 2.80 4.67
N TYR A 68 6.86 1.78 4.88
CA TYR A 68 7.49 1.53 6.18
C TYR A 68 8.46 2.64 6.58
N ALA A 69 9.29 3.09 5.64
CA ALA A 69 10.23 4.19 5.90
C ALA A 69 9.52 5.50 6.24
N ARG A 70 8.39 5.80 5.59
CA ARG A 70 7.55 6.95 5.93
C ARG A 70 6.95 6.80 7.32
N ALA A 71 6.34 5.67 7.61
CA ALA A 71 5.72 5.38 8.90
C ALA A 71 6.73 5.44 10.07
N PHE A 72 7.97 5.02 9.83
CA PHE A 72 9.06 5.18 10.79
C PHE A 72 9.34 6.67 11.09
N LEU A 73 9.45 7.50 10.07
CA LEU A 73 9.67 8.94 10.26
C LEU A 73 8.47 9.67 10.88
N GLU A 74 7.28 9.10 10.76
CA GLU A 74 6.06 9.56 11.43
C GLU A 74 5.93 9.04 12.87
N GLY A 75 6.91 8.26 13.35
CA GLY A 75 6.90 7.69 14.70
C GLY A 75 5.94 6.51 14.90
N ARG A 76 5.42 5.94 13.84
CA ARG A 76 4.47 4.82 13.87
C ARG A 76 5.14 3.43 13.90
N LEU A 77 6.38 3.35 13.49
CA LEU A 77 7.19 2.13 13.51
C LEU A 77 8.53 2.41 14.21
N SER A 78 9.06 1.41 14.91
CA SER A 78 10.39 1.46 15.54
C SER A 78 11.50 1.03 14.57
N GLU A 79 12.76 1.34 14.91
CA GLU A 79 13.92 0.87 14.18
C GLU A 79 14.01 -0.66 14.19
N ASP A 80 13.72 -1.31 15.31
CA ASP A 80 13.71 -2.77 15.42
C ASP A 80 12.74 -3.43 14.44
N ARG A 81 11.59 -2.80 14.19
CA ARG A 81 10.66 -3.27 13.15
C ARG A 81 11.25 -3.15 11.76
N LEU A 82 11.93 -2.06 11.45
CA LEU A 82 12.58 -1.90 10.15
C LEU A 82 13.69 -2.94 9.93
N ASP A 83 14.43 -3.26 10.98
CA ASP A 83 15.47 -4.33 10.93
C ASP A 83 14.86 -5.72 10.70
N GLY A 84 13.59 -5.91 11.04
CA GLY A 84 12.79 -7.10 10.78
C GLY A 84 12.14 -7.18 9.39
N PHE A 85 12.49 -6.28 8.47
CA PHE A 85 11.92 -6.27 7.13
C PHE A 85 12.12 -7.60 6.40
N ARG A 86 11.01 -8.17 5.87
CA ARG A 86 10.94 -9.47 5.19
C ARG A 86 11.36 -10.70 6.03
N GLN A 87 11.34 -10.56 7.32
CA GLN A 87 11.71 -11.67 8.21
C GLN A 87 10.49 -12.32 8.92
N GLU A 88 9.29 -11.95 8.51
CA GLU A 88 7.95 -12.34 9.01
C GLU A 88 7.91 -13.04 10.38
N LYS A 89 8.51 -14.24 10.48
CA LYS A 89 8.45 -15.06 11.69
C LYS A 89 9.82 -15.21 12.40
N SER A 90 10.89 -14.77 11.78
CA SER A 90 12.26 -14.98 12.30
C SER A 90 12.80 -13.81 13.11
N HIS A 91 12.26 -12.61 12.93
CA HIS A 91 12.69 -11.45 13.70
C HIS A 91 11.85 -11.32 14.97
N VAL A 92 12.49 -11.62 16.09
CA VAL A 92 11.87 -11.58 17.43
C VAL A 92 12.72 -10.72 18.34
N VAL A 93 12.13 -9.73 18.99
CA VAL A 93 12.78 -8.87 19.99
C VAL A 93 12.00 -8.99 21.30
N ASP A 94 12.71 -9.32 22.38
CA ASP A 94 12.13 -9.53 23.70
C ASP A 94 10.94 -10.52 23.72
N GLY A 95 11.02 -11.56 22.88
CA GLY A 95 9.98 -12.58 22.75
C GLY A 95 8.76 -12.21 21.90
N ALA A 96 8.73 -10.97 21.37
CA ALA A 96 7.64 -10.51 20.48
C ALA A 96 8.08 -10.49 19.01
N PRO A 97 7.25 -11.00 18.08
CA PRO A 97 7.52 -10.87 16.65
C PRO A 97 7.38 -9.41 16.23
N LEU A 98 8.47 -8.81 15.78
CA LEU A 98 8.52 -7.42 15.31
C LEU A 98 8.79 -7.30 13.81
N ALA A 99 8.65 -8.38 13.07
CA ALA A 99 8.91 -8.39 11.64
C ALA A 99 7.93 -7.49 10.85
N LEU A 100 8.44 -6.92 9.77
CA LEU A 100 7.63 -6.29 8.75
C LEU A 100 7.44 -7.25 7.56
N PRO A 101 6.21 -7.54 7.15
CA PRO A 101 5.96 -8.38 5.99
C PRO A 101 6.52 -7.77 4.70
N SER A 102 6.89 -8.64 3.77
CA SER A 102 7.45 -8.26 2.47
C SER A 102 6.55 -7.32 1.68
N TYR A 103 5.24 -7.51 1.84
CA TYR A 103 4.18 -6.82 1.10
C TYR A 103 3.03 -6.46 2.04
N PRO A 104 2.09 -5.61 1.62
CA PRO A 104 0.88 -5.33 2.38
C PRO A 104 0.17 -6.63 2.81
N HIS A 105 0.09 -6.85 4.11
CA HIS A 105 -0.44 -8.08 4.68
C HIS A 105 -1.34 -7.80 5.89
N PRO A 106 -2.64 -7.58 5.69
CA PRO A 106 -3.58 -7.21 6.77
C PRO A 106 -3.65 -8.19 7.94
N ARG A 107 -3.40 -9.49 7.72
CA ARG A 107 -3.38 -10.48 8.81
C ARG A 107 -2.17 -10.37 9.73
N LEU A 108 -1.02 -9.96 9.19
CA LEU A 108 0.22 -9.82 9.97
C LEU A 108 0.35 -8.43 10.59
N MET A 109 -0.26 -7.42 9.97
CA MET A 109 -0.24 -6.03 10.44
C MET A 109 -1.63 -5.39 10.23
N SER A 110 -2.63 -5.85 11.00
CA SER A 110 -4.02 -5.41 10.88
C SER A 110 -4.23 -3.92 11.15
N ASP A 111 -3.40 -3.35 12.02
CA ASP A 111 -3.47 -1.92 12.38
C ASP A 111 -2.71 -1.01 11.40
N PHE A 112 -2.03 -1.61 10.40
CA PHE A 112 -1.21 -0.87 9.46
C PHE A 112 -1.70 -1.03 8.01
N TRP A 113 -1.94 -2.26 7.57
CA TRP A 113 -2.38 -2.57 6.22
C TRP A 113 -3.88 -2.81 6.15
N GLU A 114 -4.57 -2.07 5.31
CA GLU A 114 -6.01 -2.22 5.09
C GLU A 114 -6.30 -3.26 3.99
N PHE A 115 -5.49 -3.29 2.94
CA PHE A 115 -5.71 -4.15 1.78
C PHE A 115 -4.46 -4.98 1.44
N PRO A 116 -4.64 -6.27 1.09
CA PRO A 116 -3.57 -7.05 0.50
C PRO A 116 -3.43 -6.68 -0.98
N THR A 117 -2.19 -6.42 -1.41
CA THR A 117 -1.90 -6.03 -2.80
C THR A 117 -0.79 -6.89 -3.42
N VAL A 118 -0.57 -8.06 -2.88
CA VAL A 118 0.33 -9.07 -3.43
C VAL A 118 -0.38 -9.85 -4.53
N SER A 119 0.34 -10.27 -5.50
CA SER A 119 -0.01 -10.75 -6.83
C SER A 119 -0.42 -9.62 -7.77
N MET A 120 0.37 -9.45 -8.82
CA MET A 120 0.11 -8.45 -9.85
C MET A 120 -1.26 -8.71 -10.51
N GLY A 121 -2.00 -7.63 -10.73
CA GLY A 121 -3.37 -7.68 -11.25
C GLY A 121 -4.45 -7.76 -10.18
N LEU A 122 -4.20 -8.35 -9.00
CA LEU A 122 -5.20 -8.47 -7.95
C LEU A 122 -5.42 -7.16 -7.17
N GLY A 123 -4.40 -6.30 -7.04
CA GLY A 123 -4.56 -4.97 -6.45
C GLY A 123 -5.59 -4.13 -7.21
N PRO A 124 -5.41 -3.91 -8.52
CA PRO A 124 -6.35 -3.17 -9.35
C PRO A 124 -7.77 -3.72 -9.34
N ILE A 125 -7.95 -5.02 -9.50
CA ILE A 125 -9.30 -5.62 -9.52
C ILE A 125 -10.00 -5.47 -8.16
N ASN A 126 -9.28 -5.66 -7.05
CA ASN A 126 -9.83 -5.47 -5.73
C ASN A 126 -10.21 -4.01 -5.46
N ALA A 127 -9.42 -3.05 -5.95
CA ALA A 127 -9.74 -1.63 -5.86
C ALA A 127 -11.03 -1.29 -6.63
N ILE A 128 -11.24 -1.88 -7.81
CA ILE A 128 -12.47 -1.74 -8.58
C ILE A 128 -13.68 -2.27 -7.79
N TYR A 129 -13.57 -3.48 -7.23
CA TYR A 129 -14.65 -4.04 -6.41
C TYR A 129 -14.89 -3.24 -5.14
N GLN A 130 -13.85 -2.67 -4.53
CA GLN A 130 -14.01 -1.79 -3.37
C GLN A 130 -14.75 -0.50 -3.73
N ALA A 131 -14.39 0.14 -4.84
CA ALA A 131 -15.07 1.34 -5.32
C ALA A 131 -16.55 1.06 -5.65
N ARG A 132 -16.82 -0.07 -6.30
CA ARG A 132 -18.17 -0.56 -6.56
C ARG A 132 -18.95 -0.80 -5.27
N PHE A 133 -18.32 -1.45 -4.29
CA PHE A 133 -18.94 -1.73 -3.00
C PHE A 133 -19.25 -0.45 -2.22
N ASN A 134 -18.40 0.55 -2.27
CA ASN A 134 -18.69 1.86 -1.69
C ASN A 134 -19.94 2.49 -2.32
N LYS A 135 -20.06 2.50 -3.65
CA LYS A 135 -21.28 2.98 -4.32
C LYS A 135 -22.53 2.19 -3.91
N TYR A 136 -22.41 0.87 -3.77
CA TYR A 136 -23.49 0.03 -3.29
C TYR A 136 -23.93 0.42 -1.86
N LEU A 137 -22.99 0.59 -0.93
CA LEU A 137 -23.28 0.98 0.45
C LEU A 137 -24.02 2.32 0.52
N HIS A 138 -23.55 3.30 -0.24
CA HIS A 138 -24.19 4.60 -0.33
C HIS A 138 -25.58 4.49 -0.93
N GLY A 139 -25.72 3.85 -2.10
CA GLY A 139 -27.00 3.70 -2.79
C GLY A 139 -28.05 2.91 -2.00
N ARG A 140 -27.63 2.04 -1.09
CA ARG A 140 -28.51 1.29 -0.17
C ARG A 140 -28.82 2.05 1.13
N GLY A 141 -28.20 3.20 1.35
CA GLY A 141 -28.32 3.93 2.62
C GLY A 141 -27.75 3.20 3.84
N ILE A 142 -26.83 2.23 3.61
CA ILE A 142 -26.18 1.48 4.70
C ILE A 142 -25.08 2.30 5.35
N LYS A 143 -24.30 2.99 4.52
CA LYS A 143 -23.21 3.86 4.96
C LYS A 143 -23.04 4.98 3.94
N ASP A 144 -22.86 6.20 4.42
CA ASP A 144 -22.48 7.31 3.54
C ASP A 144 -21.01 7.16 3.14
N THR A 145 -20.78 6.88 1.88
CA THR A 145 -19.48 6.76 1.23
C THR A 145 -19.35 7.66 0.01
N SER A 146 -20.25 8.66 -0.11
CA SER A 146 -20.34 9.55 -1.27
C SER A 146 -19.05 10.31 -1.55
N GLU A 147 -18.31 10.68 -0.51
CA GLU A 147 -17.04 11.39 -0.63
C GLU A 147 -15.81 10.47 -0.57
N GLN A 148 -15.99 9.18 -0.24
CA GLN A 148 -14.88 8.26 -0.05
C GLN A 148 -14.25 7.87 -1.40
N ARG A 149 -12.93 8.06 -1.54
CA ARG A 149 -12.17 7.74 -2.74
C ARG A 149 -11.38 6.45 -2.56
N VAL A 150 -11.24 5.72 -3.65
CA VAL A 150 -10.38 4.54 -3.74
C VAL A 150 -9.22 4.86 -4.67
N TRP A 151 -8.01 4.67 -4.18
CA TRP A 151 -6.77 4.91 -4.92
C TRP A 151 -6.05 3.58 -5.12
N ALA A 152 -5.64 3.27 -6.34
CA ALA A 152 -4.86 2.09 -6.64
C ALA A 152 -3.54 2.48 -7.31
N TYR A 153 -2.44 2.17 -6.63
CA TYR A 153 -1.08 2.34 -7.16
C TYR A 153 -0.60 1.02 -7.75
N LEU A 154 -0.19 1.05 -9.00
CA LEU A 154 0.22 -0.14 -9.74
C LEU A 154 1.33 0.17 -10.74
N GLY A 155 2.07 -0.85 -11.15
CA GLY A 155 3.08 -0.74 -12.18
C GLY A 155 2.48 -0.87 -13.59
N ASP A 156 3.18 -0.33 -14.58
CA ASP A 156 2.81 -0.46 -16.00
C ASP A 156 2.69 -1.93 -16.42
N GLY A 157 3.63 -2.79 -16.01
CA GLY A 157 3.56 -4.23 -16.26
C GLY A 157 2.37 -4.93 -15.59
N GLU A 158 1.89 -4.41 -14.46
CA GLU A 158 0.71 -4.93 -13.78
C GLU A 158 -0.58 -4.66 -14.57
N MET A 159 -0.57 -3.65 -15.43
CA MET A 159 -1.69 -3.37 -16.35
C MET A 159 -1.85 -4.43 -17.45
N ASP A 160 -0.80 -5.21 -17.73
CA ASP A 160 -0.86 -6.29 -18.72
C ASP A 160 -1.49 -7.58 -18.18
N GLU A 161 -1.66 -7.69 -16.87
CA GLU A 161 -2.34 -8.84 -16.27
C GLU A 161 -3.81 -8.92 -16.71
N VAL A 162 -4.29 -10.16 -16.87
CA VAL A 162 -5.65 -10.43 -17.37
C VAL A 162 -6.70 -9.80 -16.45
N GLU A 163 -6.49 -9.87 -15.14
CA GLU A 163 -7.35 -9.30 -14.12
C GLU A 163 -7.42 -7.77 -14.23
N SER A 164 -6.30 -7.11 -14.45
CA SER A 164 -6.25 -5.66 -14.63
C SER A 164 -7.01 -5.23 -15.88
N ARG A 165 -6.71 -5.84 -17.02
CA ARG A 165 -7.35 -5.51 -18.30
C ARG A 165 -8.85 -5.77 -18.30
N GLY A 166 -9.26 -6.94 -17.83
CA GLY A 166 -10.68 -7.31 -17.78
C GLY A 166 -11.48 -6.41 -16.82
N ALA A 167 -10.88 -6.03 -15.71
CA ALA A 167 -11.56 -5.26 -14.70
C ALA A 167 -11.75 -3.78 -15.06
N LEU A 168 -10.90 -3.20 -15.92
CA LEU A 168 -11.09 -1.82 -16.40
C LEU A 168 -12.43 -1.61 -17.10
N GLN A 169 -12.91 -2.60 -17.83
CA GLN A 169 -14.22 -2.53 -18.49
C GLN A 169 -15.36 -2.44 -17.47
N ILE A 170 -15.23 -3.15 -16.34
CA ILE A 170 -16.21 -3.07 -15.24
C ILE A 170 -16.23 -1.65 -14.67
N ALA A 171 -15.07 -1.09 -14.38
CA ALA A 171 -14.97 0.26 -13.85
C ALA A 171 -15.58 1.31 -14.77
N ALA A 172 -15.33 1.19 -16.07
CA ALA A 172 -15.91 2.09 -17.08
C ALA A 172 -17.41 1.89 -17.24
N PHE A 173 -17.89 0.65 -17.31
CA PHE A 173 -19.30 0.33 -17.48
C PHE A 173 -20.17 0.79 -16.30
N GLU A 174 -19.63 0.67 -15.07
CA GLU A 174 -20.34 1.08 -13.85
C GLU A 174 -20.04 2.53 -13.44
N GLU A 175 -19.35 3.29 -14.28
CA GLU A 175 -19.03 4.70 -14.05
C GLU A 175 -18.46 4.96 -12.65
N LEU A 176 -17.40 4.21 -12.27
CA LEU A 176 -16.79 4.31 -10.95
C LEU A 176 -15.92 5.57 -10.81
N ASP A 177 -16.57 6.72 -10.66
CA ASP A 177 -15.94 8.04 -10.51
C ASP A 177 -15.25 8.26 -9.15
N ASN A 178 -15.45 7.32 -8.22
CA ASN A 178 -14.79 7.28 -6.92
C ASN A 178 -13.47 6.49 -6.93
N LEU A 179 -12.99 6.03 -8.10
CA LEU A 179 -11.77 5.24 -8.28
C LEU A 179 -10.71 6.02 -9.07
N THR A 180 -9.47 5.96 -8.60
CA THR A 180 -8.32 6.55 -9.30
C THR A 180 -7.20 5.54 -9.39
N PHE A 181 -6.71 5.25 -10.59
CA PHE A 181 -5.49 4.51 -10.84
C PHE A 181 -4.30 5.45 -10.99
N VAL A 182 -3.21 5.12 -10.30
CA VAL A 182 -1.91 5.79 -10.43
C VAL A 182 -0.93 4.75 -10.97
N VAL A 183 -0.64 4.85 -12.26
CA VAL A 183 0.25 3.91 -12.97
C VAL A 183 1.67 4.48 -12.99
N ASN A 184 2.64 3.66 -12.55
CA ASN A 184 4.07 4.01 -12.50
C ASN A 184 4.87 3.24 -13.53
#